data_ced16858e48d4c5b8f744117eb2d312d
#
_entry.id   ced16858e48d4c5b8f744117eb2d312d
#
_cell.length_a   1.000
_cell.length_b   1.000
_cell.length_c   1.000
_cell.angle_alpha   90.00
_cell.angle_beta   90.00
_cell.angle_gamma   90.00
#
_symmetry.space_group_name_H-M   'P 1'
#
loop_
_entity.id
_entity.type
_entity.pdbx_description
1 polymer ?
#
loop_
_entity_poly.entity_id
_entity_poly.type
_entity_poly.pdbx_seq_one_letter_code
_entity_poly.pdbx_strand_id
1 'polypeptide(L)'
;MEIKKNIVLLGMMGSGKSTIGGLLAKKLNSVLIDIDKKIEKMQNLKISEIFKTKGEAYFRELEFNVTLQSLNGDNNIISLGGGAFMNKELRKVLKQKSSTFWLHWNADTLIKRIKNNDKRPIIKGLDNAEIKKLINERNKIYYFSDFKIICESLKKTEIVDKIIKKCKKNEIIR
;
A
#
# COMPACT_ATOMS: atom_id res chain seq x y z
N MET A 1 -2.73 -13.65 18.32
CA MET A 1 -3.63 -12.50 18.05
C MET A 1 -4.40 -12.82 16.78
N GLU A 2 -5.71 -12.83 16.87
CA GLU A 2 -6.61 -13.13 15.74
C GLU A 2 -7.04 -11.84 15.07
N ILE A 3 -6.93 -11.77 13.73
CA ILE A 3 -7.36 -10.62 12.92
C ILE A 3 -8.83 -10.85 12.56
N LYS A 4 -9.71 -9.94 12.91
CA LYS A 4 -11.15 -10.02 12.60
C LYS A 4 -11.51 -9.41 11.24
N LYS A 5 -10.64 -8.59 10.68
CA LYS A 5 -10.86 -7.85 9.44
C LYS A 5 -9.52 -7.62 8.74
N ASN A 6 -9.46 -7.82 7.43
CA ASN A 6 -8.23 -7.59 6.67
C ASN A 6 -7.58 -6.24 7.00
N ILE A 7 -6.25 -6.22 7.15
CA ILE A 7 -5.47 -5.01 7.36
C ILE A 7 -4.84 -4.60 6.05
N VAL A 8 -5.18 -3.42 5.55
CA VAL A 8 -4.69 -2.91 4.26
C VAL A 8 -3.71 -1.77 4.49
N LEU A 9 -2.49 -1.94 4.03
CA LEU A 9 -1.44 -0.91 4.06
C LEU A 9 -1.46 -0.14 2.75
N LEU A 10 -1.56 1.18 2.83
CA LEU A 10 -1.54 2.08 1.70
C LEU A 10 -0.55 3.24 1.91
N GLY A 11 -0.25 3.94 0.84
CA GLY A 11 0.70 5.05 0.84
C GLY A 11 1.55 5.07 -0.43
N MET A 12 2.34 6.11 -0.58
CA MET A 12 3.19 6.33 -1.76
C MET A 12 4.19 5.18 -1.95
N MET A 13 4.68 4.99 -3.16
CA MET A 13 5.85 4.14 -3.42
C MET A 13 7.02 4.61 -2.54
N GLY A 14 7.86 3.69 -2.09
CA GLY A 14 8.93 4.01 -1.12
C GLY A 14 8.47 4.18 0.34
N SER A 15 7.16 4.12 0.65
CA SER A 15 6.66 4.25 2.03
C SER A 15 6.92 3.01 2.91
N GLY A 16 7.38 1.89 2.33
CA GLY A 16 7.76 0.69 3.07
C GLY A 16 6.62 -0.30 3.34
N LYS A 17 5.49 -0.23 2.64
CA LYS A 17 4.33 -1.10 2.83
C LYS A 17 4.66 -2.59 2.88
N SER A 18 5.38 -3.10 1.89
CA SER A 18 5.77 -4.52 1.83
C SER A 18 6.66 -4.94 3.01
N THR A 19 7.58 -4.06 3.42
CA THR A 19 8.47 -4.33 4.57
C THR A 19 7.70 -4.31 5.89
N ILE A 20 6.89 -3.27 6.11
CA ILE A 20 6.07 -3.13 7.32
C ILE A 20 5.01 -4.23 7.35
N GLY A 21 4.39 -4.54 6.19
CA GLY A 21 3.42 -5.62 6.07
C GLY A 21 4.01 -6.98 6.43
N GLY A 22 5.24 -7.28 5.98
CA GLY A 22 5.92 -8.53 6.33
C GLY A 22 6.23 -8.66 7.82
N LEU A 23 6.70 -7.57 8.45
CA LEU A 23 6.93 -7.56 9.90
C LEU A 23 5.62 -7.68 10.68
N LEU A 24 4.57 -7.01 10.24
CA LEU A 24 3.24 -7.08 10.86
C LEU A 24 2.65 -8.48 10.72
N ALA A 25 2.76 -9.11 9.54
CA ALA A 25 2.31 -10.47 9.27
C ALA A 25 2.99 -11.47 10.20
N LYS A 26 4.32 -11.38 10.32
CA LYS A 26 5.07 -12.22 11.25
C LYS A 26 4.60 -12.04 12.70
N LYS A 27 4.36 -10.80 13.15
CA LYS A 27 3.98 -10.49 14.52
C LYS A 27 2.55 -10.90 14.86
N LEU A 28 1.65 -10.92 13.87
CA LEU A 28 0.25 -11.31 14.02
C LEU A 28 -0.03 -12.77 13.61
N ASN A 29 1.00 -13.54 13.23
CA ASN A 29 0.87 -14.90 12.68
C ASN A 29 -0.13 -14.95 11.51
N SER A 30 0.06 -14.06 10.54
CA SER A 30 -0.82 -13.83 9.39
C SER A 30 -0.04 -13.88 8.08
N VAL A 31 -0.72 -13.74 6.95
CA VAL A 31 -0.13 -13.74 5.61
C VAL A 31 -0.06 -12.33 5.06
N LEU A 32 1.11 -11.96 4.49
CA LEU A 32 1.23 -10.76 3.66
C LEU A 32 0.88 -11.07 2.21
N ILE A 33 -0.09 -10.33 1.67
CA ILE A 33 -0.39 -10.29 0.24
C ILE A 33 0.10 -8.95 -0.32
N ASP A 34 1.19 -8.97 -1.07
CA ASP A 34 1.67 -7.80 -1.80
C ASP A 34 1.05 -7.80 -3.20
N ILE A 35 0.17 -6.85 -3.48
CA ILE A 35 -0.61 -6.81 -4.73
C ILE A 35 0.30 -6.66 -5.95
N ASP A 36 1.32 -5.80 -5.88
CA ASP A 36 2.27 -5.60 -6.97
C ASP A 36 2.98 -6.93 -7.31
N LYS A 37 3.48 -7.64 -6.29
CA LYS A 37 4.15 -8.96 -6.47
C LYS A 37 3.19 -10.04 -6.97
N LYS A 38 1.95 -10.05 -6.48
CA LYS A 38 0.93 -11.00 -6.92
C LYS A 38 0.61 -10.81 -8.41
N ILE A 39 0.49 -9.55 -8.86
CA ILE A 39 0.30 -9.22 -10.28
C ILE A 39 1.49 -9.68 -11.12
N GLU A 40 2.72 -9.34 -10.72
CA GLU A 40 3.94 -9.77 -11.44
C GLU A 40 4.01 -11.30 -11.58
N LYS A 41 3.68 -12.03 -10.51
CA LYS A 41 3.65 -13.50 -10.54
C LYS A 41 2.56 -14.03 -11.47
N MET A 42 1.37 -13.47 -11.45
CA MET A 42 0.24 -13.90 -12.31
C MET A 42 0.50 -13.62 -13.79
N GLN A 43 1.13 -12.49 -14.11
CA GLN A 43 1.40 -12.10 -15.50
C GLN A 43 2.74 -12.63 -16.01
N ASN A 44 3.58 -13.17 -15.14
CA ASN A 44 4.99 -13.53 -15.45
C ASN A 44 5.76 -12.37 -16.10
N LEU A 45 5.43 -11.13 -15.73
CA LEU A 45 6.01 -9.89 -16.24
C LEU A 45 6.25 -8.91 -15.10
N LYS A 46 7.26 -8.05 -15.23
CA LYS A 46 7.43 -6.92 -14.33
C LYS A 46 6.36 -5.86 -14.58
N ILE A 47 5.98 -5.11 -13.54
CA ILE A 47 4.99 -4.02 -13.67
C ILE A 47 5.42 -3.05 -14.77
N SER A 48 6.70 -2.72 -14.88
CA SER A 48 7.23 -1.86 -15.94
C SER A 48 6.99 -2.41 -17.35
N GLU A 49 7.04 -3.72 -17.53
CA GLU A 49 6.78 -4.39 -18.81
C GLU A 49 5.28 -4.41 -19.11
N ILE A 50 4.43 -4.63 -18.09
CA ILE A 50 2.97 -4.55 -18.23
C ILE A 50 2.56 -3.14 -18.70
N PHE A 51 3.10 -2.09 -18.08
CA PHE A 51 2.85 -0.71 -18.50
C PHE A 51 3.30 -0.44 -19.94
N LYS A 52 4.48 -0.95 -20.32
CA LYS A 52 5.03 -0.76 -21.66
C LYS A 52 4.24 -1.49 -22.74
N THR A 53 3.79 -2.73 -22.47
CA THR A 53 3.19 -3.61 -23.46
C THR A 53 1.65 -3.55 -23.50
N LYS A 54 1.03 -3.32 -22.35
CA LYS A 54 -0.44 -3.37 -22.19
C LYS A 54 -1.06 -2.03 -21.71
N GLY A 55 -0.23 -1.08 -21.31
CA GLY A 55 -0.65 0.25 -20.88
C GLY A 55 -1.15 0.33 -19.43
N GLU A 56 -1.34 1.58 -18.97
CA GLU A 56 -1.76 1.85 -17.59
C GLU A 56 -3.20 1.37 -17.31
N ALA A 57 -4.14 1.56 -18.24
CA ALA A 57 -5.53 1.17 -18.06
C ALA A 57 -5.67 -0.32 -17.74
N TYR A 58 -5.00 -1.18 -18.51
CA TYR A 58 -4.96 -2.62 -18.27
C TYR A 58 -4.39 -2.96 -16.88
N PHE A 59 -3.28 -2.32 -16.51
CA PHE A 59 -2.69 -2.53 -15.18
C PHE A 59 -3.66 -2.14 -14.06
N ARG A 60 -4.39 -1.02 -14.20
CA ARG A 60 -5.34 -0.55 -13.18
C ARG A 60 -6.54 -1.48 -13.02
N GLU A 61 -7.04 -2.03 -14.10
CA GLU A 61 -8.09 -3.04 -14.05
C GLU A 61 -7.60 -4.32 -13.36
N LEU A 62 -6.41 -4.78 -13.71
CA LEU A 62 -5.79 -5.94 -13.09
C LEU A 62 -5.51 -5.71 -11.59
N GLU A 63 -4.97 -4.54 -11.22
CA GLU A 63 -4.72 -4.14 -9.83
C GLU A 63 -6.03 -4.14 -9.01
N PHE A 64 -7.11 -3.63 -9.58
CA PHE A 64 -8.44 -3.63 -8.98
C PHE A 64 -8.94 -5.07 -8.74
N ASN A 65 -8.95 -5.91 -9.77
CA ASN A 65 -9.47 -7.27 -9.71
C ASN A 65 -8.66 -8.15 -8.74
N VAL A 66 -7.32 -8.07 -8.79
CA VAL A 66 -6.43 -8.81 -7.88
C VAL A 66 -6.61 -8.36 -6.43
N THR A 67 -6.87 -7.05 -6.21
CA THR A 67 -7.16 -6.54 -4.86
C THR A 67 -8.49 -7.09 -4.34
N LEU A 68 -9.55 -7.07 -5.15
CA LEU A 68 -10.86 -7.64 -4.77
C LEU A 68 -10.75 -9.11 -4.39
N GLN A 69 -10.06 -9.91 -5.20
CA GLN A 69 -9.83 -11.32 -4.90
C GLN A 69 -9.06 -11.52 -3.59
N SER A 70 -8.10 -10.64 -3.30
CA SER A 70 -7.30 -10.71 -2.08
C SER A 70 -8.06 -10.32 -0.82
N LEU A 71 -9.20 -9.63 -0.97
CA LEU A 71 -10.10 -9.24 0.12
C LEU A 71 -11.13 -10.33 0.48
N ASN A 72 -11.26 -11.39 -0.31
CA ASN A 72 -12.22 -12.48 -0.05
C ASN A 72 -11.74 -13.46 1.04
N GLY A 73 -10.46 -13.43 1.40
CA GLY A 73 -9.95 -14.16 2.57
C GLY A 73 -9.95 -13.26 3.80
N ASP A 74 -10.11 -13.87 4.97
CA ASP A 74 -9.97 -13.20 6.25
C ASP A 74 -8.53 -13.27 6.76
N ASN A 75 -8.19 -12.41 7.72
CA ASN A 75 -6.91 -12.42 8.44
C ASN A 75 -5.68 -12.05 7.58
N ASN A 76 -5.84 -11.41 6.43
CA ASN A 76 -4.73 -11.03 5.58
C ASN A 76 -4.22 -9.62 5.89
N ILE A 77 -2.92 -9.45 5.71
CA ILE A 77 -2.29 -8.14 5.60
C ILE A 77 -2.01 -7.88 4.13
N ILE A 78 -2.62 -6.83 3.58
CA ILE A 78 -2.57 -6.52 2.15
C ILE A 78 -1.75 -5.25 1.94
N SER A 79 -0.70 -5.32 1.13
CA SER A 79 0.10 -4.18 0.69
C SER A 79 -0.41 -3.73 -0.68
N LEU A 80 -1.06 -2.56 -0.74
CA LEU A 80 -1.58 -2.01 -2.01
C LEU A 80 -0.47 -1.39 -2.86
N GLY A 81 -0.66 -1.44 -4.18
CA GLY A 81 0.07 -0.58 -5.11
C GLY A 81 -0.14 0.91 -4.78
N GLY A 82 0.87 1.74 -5.05
CA GLY A 82 0.82 3.17 -4.66
C GLY A 82 -0.29 3.98 -5.37
N GLY A 83 -0.87 3.47 -6.45
CA GLY A 83 -1.98 4.11 -7.17
C GLY A 83 -3.34 3.50 -6.91
N ALA A 84 -3.41 2.30 -6.34
CA ALA A 84 -4.66 1.54 -6.20
C ALA A 84 -5.75 2.31 -5.43
N PHE A 85 -5.35 2.98 -4.36
CA PHE A 85 -6.30 3.76 -3.52
C PHE A 85 -6.88 4.99 -4.23
N MET A 86 -6.37 5.38 -5.42
CA MET A 86 -6.94 6.46 -6.24
C MET A 86 -8.27 6.06 -6.86
N ASN A 87 -8.54 4.77 -7.02
CA ASN A 87 -9.81 4.25 -7.53
C ASN A 87 -10.92 4.39 -6.47
N LYS A 88 -11.98 5.15 -6.79
CA LYS A 88 -13.10 5.45 -5.88
C LYS A 88 -13.90 4.19 -5.49
N GLU A 89 -14.13 3.31 -6.46
CA GLU A 89 -14.89 2.07 -6.22
C GLU A 89 -14.11 1.11 -5.31
N LEU A 90 -12.79 1.00 -5.52
CA LEU A 90 -11.94 0.22 -4.64
C LEU A 90 -11.98 0.76 -3.20
N ARG A 91 -11.93 2.08 -3.00
CA ARG A 91 -12.05 2.67 -1.65
C ARG A 91 -13.34 2.29 -0.97
N LYS A 92 -14.49 2.26 -1.69
CA LYS A 92 -15.78 1.84 -1.12
C LYS A 92 -15.72 0.40 -0.62
N VAL A 93 -15.17 -0.51 -1.41
CA VAL A 93 -15.03 -1.93 -1.02
C VAL A 93 -14.08 -2.09 0.15
N LEU A 94 -12.92 -1.40 0.12
CA LEU A 94 -11.94 -1.44 1.21
C LEU A 94 -12.54 -0.98 2.54
N LYS A 95 -13.35 0.07 2.54
CA LYS A 95 -14.02 0.57 3.75
C LYS A 95 -14.95 -0.47 4.39
N GLN A 96 -15.60 -1.29 3.58
CA GLN A 96 -16.50 -2.35 4.07
C GLN A 96 -15.73 -3.59 4.55
N LYS A 97 -14.74 -4.05 3.78
CA LYS A 97 -14.08 -5.36 3.94
C LYS A 97 -12.74 -5.32 4.68
N SER A 98 -12.20 -4.14 5.00
CA SER A 98 -10.87 -4.03 5.59
C SER A 98 -10.74 -2.84 6.52
N SER A 99 -9.64 -2.80 7.26
CA SER A 99 -9.18 -1.61 7.98
C SER A 99 -7.93 -1.07 7.29
N THR A 100 -7.99 0.17 6.85
CA THR A 100 -6.98 0.80 6.00
C THR A 100 -6.01 1.66 6.82
N PHE A 101 -4.70 1.46 6.60
CA PHE A 101 -3.62 2.17 7.29
C PHE A 101 -2.73 2.90 6.30
N TRP A 102 -2.75 4.22 6.33
CA TRP A 102 -1.87 5.04 5.51
C TRP A 102 -0.51 5.23 6.19
N LEU A 103 0.56 4.71 5.58
CA LEU A 103 1.94 4.97 5.97
C LEU A 103 2.38 6.33 5.42
N HIS A 104 2.24 7.37 6.23
CA HIS A 104 2.57 8.74 5.86
C HIS A 104 4.04 9.06 6.14
N TRP A 105 4.70 9.63 5.15
CA TRP A 105 6.05 10.18 5.20
C TRP A 105 6.07 11.58 4.60
N ASN A 106 7.03 12.41 5.00
CA ASN A 106 7.29 13.69 4.37
C ASN A 106 7.71 13.50 2.91
N ALA A 107 7.36 14.45 2.05
CA ALA A 107 7.63 14.35 0.61
C ALA A 107 9.14 14.21 0.34
N ASP A 108 9.98 14.97 1.03
CA ASP A 108 11.43 14.94 0.83
C ASP A 108 12.05 13.58 1.19
N THR A 109 11.55 12.93 2.25
CA THR A 109 11.95 11.56 2.61
C THR A 109 11.53 10.55 1.54
N LEU A 110 10.33 10.69 1.00
CA LEU A 110 9.84 9.82 -0.07
C LEU A 110 10.64 10.02 -1.36
N ILE A 111 10.92 11.25 -1.75
CA ILE A 111 11.71 11.58 -2.97
C ILE A 111 13.10 10.92 -2.88
N LYS A 112 13.78 11.06 -1.75
CA LYS A 112 15.09 10.40 -1.53
C LYS A 112 15.00 8.88 -1.70
N ARG A 113 13.97 8.24 -1.14
CA ARG A 113 13.77 6.77 -1.23
C ARG A 113 13.38 6.31 -2.62
N ILE A 114 12.61 7.11 -3.34
CA ILE A 114 12.11 6.80 -4.68
C ILE A 114 13.26 6.86 -5.69
N LYS A 115 14.09 7.89 -5.63
CA LYS A 115 15.25 8.06 -6.54
C LYS A 115 16.29 6.95 -6.43
N ASN A 116 16.38 6.32 -5.27
CA ASN A 116 17.26 5.16 -5.06
C ASN A 116 16.65 3.84 -5.59
N ASN A 117 15.53 3.90 -6.34
CA ASN A 117 14.81 2.70 -6.75
C ASN A 117 14.17 2.86 -8.15
N ASP A 118 14.92 2.55 -9.20
CA ASP A 118 14.55 2.73 -10.63
C ASP A 118 13.38 1.86 -11.13
N LYS A 119 12.69 1.13 -10.24
CA LYS A 119 11.70 0.10 -10.61
C LYS A 119 10.28 0.60 -10.90
N ARG A 120 10.05 1.94 -10.98
CA ARG A 120 8.68 2.47 -11.09
C ARG A 120 8.45 3.31 -12.34
N PRO A 121 7.63 2.83 -13.31
CA PRO A 121 7.39 3.53 -14.58
C PRO A 121 6.77 4.93 -14.40
N ILE A 122 5.88 5.11 -13.42
CA ILE A 122 5.11 6.35 -13.21
C ILE A 122 5.97 7.57 -12.85
N ILE A 123 7.18 7.35 -12.33
CA ILE A 123 8.08 8.44 -11.92
C ILE A 123 9.27 8.60 -12.85
N LYS A 124 9.38 7.73 -13.87
CA LYS A 124 10.50 7.78 -14.81
C LYS A 124 10.42 9.07 -15.61
N GLY A 125 11.46 9.88 -15.48
CA GLY A 125 11.56 11.18 -16.17
C GLY A 125 11.00 12.37 -15.38
N LEU A 126 10.34 12.15 -14.22
CA LEU A 126 9.84 13.25 -13.40
C LEU A 126 10.96 13.89 -12.58
N ASP A 127 10.92 15.20 -12.46
CA ASP A 127 11.76 15.98 -11.57
C ASP A 127 11.24 15.95 -10.11
N ASN A 128 11.97 16.59 -9.19
CA ASN A 128 11.60 16.61 -7.77
C ASN A 128 10.29 17.36 -7.50
N ALA A 129 10.01 18.41 -8.24
CA ALA A 129 8.81 19.22 -8.08
C ALA A 129 7.58 18.44 -8.56
N GLU A 130 7.68 17.73 -9.68
CA GLU A 130 6.65 16.87 -10.21
C GLU A 130 6.35 15.68 -9.29
N ILE A 131 7.40 15.03 -8.75
CA ILE A 131 7.23 13.95 -7.77
C ILE A 131 6.57 14.50 -6.49
N LYS A 132 6.96 15.68 -6.02
CA LYS A 132 6.35 16.32 -4.85
C LYS A 132 4.88 16.66 -5.09
N LYS A 133 4.54 17.16 -6.28
CA LYS A 133 3.16 17.41 -6.70
C LYS A 133 2.33 16.13 -6.68
N LEU A 134 2.84 15.05 -7.28
CA LEU A 134 2.19 13.73 -7.28
C LEU A 134 1.97 13.19 -5.85
N ILE A 135 2.94 13.34 -4.96
CA ILE A 135 2.81 12.94 -3.55
C ILE A 135 1.67 13.74 -2.89
N ASN A 136 1.63 15.07 -3.07
CA ASN A 136 0.63 15.92 -2.46
C ASN A 136 -0.78 15.61 -2.97
N GLU A 137 -0.96 15.36 -4.26
CA GLU A 137 -2.24 14.96 -4.85
C GLU A 137 -2.72 13.63 -4.28
N ARG A 138 -1.83 12.63 -4.20
CA ARG A 138 -2.18 11.34 -3.61
C ARG A 138 -2.46 11.41 -2.12
N ASN A 139 -1.76 12.24 -1.39
CA ASN A 139 -1.99 12.44 0.04
C ASN A 139 -3.41 12.92 0.33
N LYS A 140 -4.00 13.78 -0.52
CA LYS A 140 -5.41 14.20 -0.41
C LYS A 140 -6.36 13.01 -0.44
N ILE A 141 -6.05 12.00 -1.23
CA ILE A 141 -6.86 10.78 -1.34
C ILE A 141 -6.53 9.77 -0.23
N TYR A 142 -5.26 9.59 0.12
CA TYR A 142 -4.88 8.72 1.23
C TYR A 142 -5.50 9.17 2.58
N TYR A 143 -5.86 10.44 2.69
CA TYR A 143 -6.56 10.98 3.87
C TYR A 143 -7.91 10.31 4.14
N PHE A 144 -8.54 9.69 3.13
CA PHE A 144 -9.77 8.89 3.29
C PHE A 144 -9.55 7.50 3.91
N SER A 145 -8.31 7.15 4.28
CA SER A 145 -8.03 5.91 5.03
C SER A 145 -8.54 5.98 6.47
N ASP A 146 -8.83 4.84 7.08
CA ASP A 146 -9.32 4.79 8.45
C ASP A 146 -8.26 5.28 9.45
N PHE A 147 -6.98 4.99 9.19
CA PHE A 147 -5.89 5.36 10.09
C PHE A 147 -4.69 5.92 9.34
N LYS A 148 -4.23 7.09 9.76
CA LYS A 148 -2.94 7.68 9.36
C LYS A 148 -1.88 7.30 10.39
N ILE A 149 -0.76 6.74 9.92
CA ILE A 149 0.44 6.45 10.71
C ILE A 149 1.55 7.40 10.25
N ILE A 150 1.92 8.35 11.10
CA ILE A 150 3.07 9.22 10.85
C ILE A 150 4.32 8.38 11.11
N CYS A 151 5.12 8.16 10.06
CA CYS A 151 6.25 7.24 10.07
C CYS A 151 7.61 7.94 10.20
N GLU A 152 7.62 9.26 10.06
CA GLU A 152 8.86 10.06 10.14
C GLU A 152 9.57 9.81 11.48
N SER A 153 10.90 9.66 11.43
CA SER A 153 11.76 9.40 12.58
C SER A 153 11.52 8.08 13.34
N LEU A 154 10.61 7.22 12.85
CA LEU A 154 10.31 5.94 13.50
C LEU A 154 11.10 4.78 12.88
N LYS A 155 11.54 3.84 13.73
CA LYS A 155 12.02 2.53 13.31
C LYS A 155 10.88 1.68 12.78
N LYS A 156 11.19 0.70 11.94
CA LYS A 156 10.19 -0.21 11.36
C LYS A 156 9.35 -0.94 12.42
N THR A 157 9.98 -1.34 13.52
CA THR A 157 9.31 -1.99 14.67
C THR A 157 8.31 -1.06 15.35
N GLU A 158 8.67 0.21 15.54
CA GLU A 158 7.80 1.21 16.17
C GLU A 158 6.57 1.51 15.28
N ILE A 159 6.73 1.52 13.95
CA ILE A 159 5.60 1.65 13.02
C ILE A 159 4.65 0.47 13.18
N VAL A 160 5.18 -0.76 13.23
CA VAL A 160 4.39 -1.98 13.46
C VAL A 160 3.65 -1.92 14.78
N ASP A 161 4.32 -1.49 15.86
CA ASP A 161 3.71 -1.38 17.18
C ASP A 161 2.59 -0.34 17.22
N LYS A 162 2.77 0.80 16.53
CA LYS A 162 1.69 1.80 16.37
C LYS A 162 0.48 1.24 15.63
N ILE A 163 0.68 0.43 14.59
CA ILE A 163 -0.41 -0.22 13.86
C ILE A 163 -1.13 -1.18 14.78
N ILE A 164 -0.41 -2.06 15.49
CA ILE A 164 -0.99 -3.03 16.42
C ILE A 164 -1.77 -2.35 17.55
N LYS A 165 -1.22 -1.27 18.13
CA LYS A 165 -1.90 -0.48 19.15
C LYS A 165 -3.24 0.07 18.65
N LYS A 166 -3.27 0.58 17.40
CA LYS A 166 -4.52 1.05 16.79
C LYS A 166 -5.47 -0.11 16.51
N CYS A 167 -4.98 -1.25 16.02
CA CYS A 167 -5.80 -2.45 15.79
C CYS A 167 -6.47 -2.95 17.07
N LYS A 168 -5.74 -3.01 18.20
CA LYS A 168 -6.28 -3.40 19.50
C LYS A 168 -7.36 -2.42 19.98
N LYS A 169 -7.05 -1.10 19.92
CA LYS A 169 -8.00 -0.05 20.37
C LYS A 169 -9.31 -0.05 19.58
N ASN A 170 -9.30 -0.50 18.33
CA ASN A 170 -10.47 -0.49 17.42
C ASN A 170 -10.99 -1.92 17.15
N GLU A 171 -10.64 -2.89 17.98
CA GLU A 171 -11.11 -4.29 17.94
C GLU A 171 -10.91 -4.99 16.57
N ILE A 172 -9.92 -4.55 15.81
CA ILE A 172 -9.53 -5.15 14.52
C ILE A 172 -8.81 -6.49 14.77
N ILE A 173 -8.11 -6.60 15.89
CA ILE A 173 -7.45 -7.81 16.38
C ILE A 173 -7.86 -8.12 17.82
N ARG A 174 -7.88 -9.43 18.18
CA ARG A 174 -7.97 -9.96 19.55
C ARG A 174 -6.64 -10.45 20.06
#